data_275e1685f60882fe22b35b2720849ad2
#
_entry.id   275e1685f60882fe22b35b2720849ad2
#
_cell.length_a   1.000
_cell.length_b   1.000
_cell.length_c   1.000
_cell.angle_alpha   90.00
_cell.angle_beta   90.00
_cell.angle_gamma   90.00
#
_symmetry.space_group_name_H-M   'P 1'
#
loop_
_entity.id
_entity.type
_entity.pdbx_description
1 polymer ?
#
loop_
_entity_poly.entity_id
_entity_poly.type
_entity_poly.pdbx_seq_one_letter_code
_entity_poly.pdbx_strand_id
1 'polypeptide(L)'
;MAQKYPFSLWVYNHISEFTVDELEVWEECGMTTPLSPKIYYGKDDPRDLIPWLDKAESLGMKLIANYEDFSYGNILSEGSAEVERKLREVYEPLKGHPALFGFFAGDEPSTKEALEATVEIYKVHKKVAPELTPYINMFGDMPYMSPEDLGGRTLEEWFKYVIDETGVSFASQDLYSNTINEVGAANDIRSLSNIVPKAEKAGFDIWANTLSSAHYAYRAPDYHEILWQITVPAACGCRGNVWFRFYDRSIGIEYDSYPIDEYCYKTET
;
A
#
# COMPACT_ATOMS: atom_id res chain seq x y z
N MET A 1 -1.60 19.39 -15.61
CA MET A 1 -2.77 18.51 -15.50
C MET A 1 -3.12 18.39 -14.02
N ALA A 2 -4.39 18.37 -13.63
CA ALA A 2 -4.76 18.09 -12.25
C ALA A 2 -4.28 16.66 -11.91
N GLN A 3 -3.68 16.50 -10.73
CA GLN A 3 -3.27 15.18 -10.26
C GLN A 3 -4.53 14.32 -10.10
N LYS A 4 -4.58 13.17 -10.75
CA LYS A 4 -5.68 12.22 -10.57
C LYS A 4 -5.66 11.71 -9.12
N TYR A 5 -6.84 11.50 -8.52
CA TYR A 5 -6.94 10.83 -7.24
C TYR A 5 -6.39 9.40 -7.39
N PRO A 6 -5.38 8.99 -6.61
CA PRO A 6 -4.77 7.69 -6.76
C PRO A 6 -5.72 6.55 -6.37
N PHE A 7 -5.82 5.56 -7.26
CA PHE A 7 -6.42 4.27 -6.97
C PHE A 7 -5.35 3.19 -7.12
N SER A 8 -5.25 2.35 -6.13
CA SER A 8 -4.28 1.26 -6.03
C SER A 8 -5.01 -0.06 -5.74
N LEU A 9 -4.31 -1.17 -5.92
CA LEU A 9 -4.78 -2.50 -5.55
C LEU A 9 -3.64 -3.31 -4.94
N TRP A 10 -4.02 -4.26 -4.09
CA TRP A 10 -3.10 -5.20 -3.48
C TRP A 10 -3.04 -6.50 -4.27
N VAL A 11 -1.84 -6.94 -4.63
CA VAL A 11 -1.59 -8.17 -5.38
C VAL A 11 -0.63 -9.06 -4.60
N TYR A 12 -1.02 -10.32 -4.38
CA TYR A 12 -0.15 -11.32 -3.78
C TYR A 12 0.48 -12.28 -4.78
N ASN A 13 -0.04 -12.34 -6.00
CA ASN A 13 0.42 -13.21 -7.05
C ASN A 13 1.83 -12.82 -7.52
N HIS A 14 2.62 -13.83 -7.87
CA HIS A 14 3.97 -13.64 -8.38
C HIS A 14 3.96 -13.14 -9.83
N ILE A 15 4.99 -12.40 -10.24
CA ILE A 15 5.08 -11.82 -11.58
C ILE A 15 4.98 -12.85 -12.72
N SER A 16 5.42 -14.10 -12.48
CA SER A 16 5.31 -15.20 -13.45
C SER A 16 3.89 -15.77 -13.62
N GLU A 17 2.95 -15.39 -12.76
CA GLU A 17 1.55 -15.84 -12.82
C GLU A 17 0.71 -14.98 -13.76
N PHE A 18 1.23 -13.85 -14.21
CA PHE A 18 0.54 -12.87 -15.03
C PHE A 18 1.28 -12.52 -16.30
N THR A 19 0.57 -11.90 -17.22
CA THR A 19 1.15 -11.15 -18.33
C THR A 19 0.97 -9.65 -18.11
N VAL A 20 1.76 -8.82 -18.78
CA VAL A 20 1.65 -7.36 -18.68
C VAL A 20 0.30 -6.81 -19.15
N ASP A 21 -0.49 -7.61 -19.87
CA ASP A 21 -1.82 -7.24 -20.36
C ASP A 21 -2.84 -7.11 -19.21
N GLU A 22 -2.54 -7.69 -18.03
CA GLU A 22 -3.35 -7.45 -16.82
C GLU A 22 -3.47 -5.97 -16.46
N LEU A 23 -2.49 -5.15 -16.82
CA LEU A 23 -2.55 -3.71 -16.61
C LEU A 23 -3.69 -3.03 -17.38
N GLU A 24 -4.17 -3.60 -18.49
CA GLU A 24 -5.36 -3.09 -19.21
C GLU A 24 -6.62 -3.33 -18.37
N VAL A 25 -6.73 -4.48 -17.72
CA VAL A 25 -7.84 -4.79 -16.79
C VAL A 25 -7.80 -3.83 -15.60
N TRP A 26 -6.62 -3.56 -15.06
CA TRP A 26 -6.47 -2.62 -13.94
C TRP A 26 -6.82 -1.19 -14.34
N GLU A 27 -6.44 -0.77 -15.54
CA GLU A 27 -6.79 0.55 -16.08
C GLU A 27 -8.31 0.68 -16.29
N GLU A 28 -8.96 -0.35 -16.84
CA GLU A 28 -10.43 -0.41 -16.98
C GLU A 28 -11.14 -0.30 -15.61
N CYS A 29 -10.55 -0.86 -14.54
CA CYS A 29 -11.05 -0.73 -13.17
C CYS A 29 -10.68 0.61 -12.52
N GLY A 30 -10.04 1.54 -13.24
CA GLY A 30 -9.70 2.87 -12.76
C GLY A 30 -8.42 2.95 -11.94
N MET A 31 -7.60 1.91 -11.90
CA MET A 31 -6.33 1.93 -11.18
C MET A 31 -5.37 2.93 -11.80
N THR A 32 -4.62 3.61 -10.96
CA THR A 32 -3.63 4.61 -11.38
C THR A 32 -2.24 4.35 -10.81
N THR A 33 -2.17 3.73 -9.64
CA THR A 33 -0.90 3.52 -8.92
C THR A 33 -0.95 2.18 -8.14
N PRO A 34 -1.21 1.03 -8.81
CA PRO A 34 -1.29 -0.27 -8.15
C PRO A 34 0.07 -0.80 -7.69
N LEU A 35 0.05 -1.75 -6.75
CA LEU A 35 1.21 -2.59 -6.51
C LEU A 35 1.45 -3.48 -7.75
N SER A 36 2.71 -3.68 -8.14
CA SER A 36 3.06 -4.69 -9.12
C SER A 36 2.78 -6.10 -8.58
N PRO A 37 2.72 -7.13 -9.43
CA PRO A 37 2.86 -8.49 -8.95
C PRO A 37 4.13 -8.64 -8.10
N LYS A 38 4.15 -9.63 -7.18
CA LYS A 38 5.30 -9.89 -6.32
C LYS A 38 6.52 -10.29 -7.14
N ILE A 39 7.65 -9.78 -6.71
CA ILE A 39 8.97 -10.09 -7.24
C ILE A 39 9.93 -10.23 -6.04
N TYR A 40 10.87 -11.15 -6.09
CA TYR A 40 11.71 -11.50 -4.95
C TYR A 40 13.19 -11.28 -5.23
N TYR A 41 13.88 -10.63 -4.32
CA TYR A 41 15.33 -10.46 -4.40
C TYR A 41 16.06 -11.81 -4.44
N GLY A 42 17.01 -11.94 -5.35
CA GLY A 42 17.83 -13.14 -5.50
C GLY A 42 17.13 -14.36 -6.13
N LYS A 43 15.85 -14.25 -6.47
CA LYS A 43 15.10 -15.26 -7.23
C LYS A 43 14.75 -14.79 -8.63
N ASP A 44 14.35 -13.54 -8.76
CA ASP A 44 13.89 -12.93 -10.00
C ASP A 44 14.91 -11.91 -10.50
N ASP A 45 14.96 -11.67 -11.80
CA ASP A 45 15.73 -10.55 -12.35
C ASP A 45 14.93 -9.25 -12.18
N PRO A 46 15.49 -8.20 -11.57
CA PRO A 46 14.81 -6.91 -11.48
C PRO A 46 14.31 -6.37 -12.82
N ARG A 47 14.95 -6.76 -13.93
CA ARG A 47 14.54 -6.36 -15.29
C ARG A 47 13.20 -6.95 -15.71
N ASP A 48 12.72 -8.02 -15.05
CA ASP A 48 11.39 -8.59 -15.32
C ASP A 48 10.27 -7.60 -15.02
N LEU A 49 10.54 -6.58 -14.19
CA LEU A 49 9.60 -5.49 -13.93
C LEU A 49 9.57 -4.44 -15.06
N ILE A 50 10.59 -4.33 -15.91
CA ILE A 50 10.66 -3.29 -16.95
C ILE A 50 9.48 -3.36 -17.93
N PRO A 51 9.10 -4.52 -18.48
CA PRO A 51 7.92 -4.61 -19.37
C PRO A 51 6.61 -4.14 -18.68
N TRP A 52 6.48 -4.38 -17.37
CA TRP A 52 5.35 -3.90 -16.57
C TRP A 52 5.35 -2.38 -16.42
N LEU A 53 6.52 -1.80 -16.18
CA LEU A 53 6.67 -0.35 -16.09
C LEU A 53 6.42 0.33 -17.44
N ASP A 54 6.96 -0.23 -18.54
CA ASP A 54 6.74 0.27 -19.90
C ASP A 54 5.24 0.27 -20.26
N LYS A 55 4.54 -0.84 -19.95
CA LYS A 55 3.10 -0.95 -20.18
C LYS A 55 2.32 0.04 -19.31
N ALA A 56 2.67 0.15 -18.02
CA ALA A 56 2.04 1.10 -17.11
C ALA A 56 2.21 2.56 -17.60
N GLU A 57 3.41 2.92 -18.07
CA GLU A 57 3.65 4.24 -18.67
C GLU A 57 2.74 4.49 -19.86
N SER A 58 2.62 3.51 -20.77
CA SER A 58 1.76 3.61 -21.95
C SER A 58 0.28 3.84 -21.62
N LEU A 59 -0.18 3.33 -20.46
CA LEU A 59 -1.53 3.51 -19.94
C LEU A 59 -1.68 4.75 -19.02
N GLY A 60 -0.60 5.51 -18.81
CA GLY A 60 -0.59 6.67 -17.91
C GLY A 60 -0.71 6.32 -16.43
N MET A 61 -0.29 5.12 -16.07
CA MET A 61 -0.23 4.59 -14.71
C MET A 61 1.18 4.67 -14.13
N LYS A 62 1.28 4.48 -12.81
CA LYS A 62 2.54 4.21 -12.11
C LYS A 62 2.41 2.89 -11.35
N LEU A 63 3.52 2.25 -11.04
CA LEU A 63 3.56 1.02 -10.23
C LEU A 63 4.37 1.22 -8.96
N ILE A 64 3.88 0.65 -7.87
CA ILE A 64 4.62 0.42 -6.63
C ILE A 64 5.29 -0.95 -6.78
N ALA A 65 6.62 -0.99 -6.84
CA ALA A 65 7.35 -2.25 -6.97
C ALA A 65 7.21 -3.11 -5.70
N ASN A 66 6.58 -4.28 -5.84
CA ASN A 66 6.17 -5.13 -4.72
C ASN A 66 7.26 -6.13 -4.36
N TYR A 67 8.33 -5.63 -3.72
CA TYR A 67 9.41 -6.42 -3.12
C TYR A 67 9.24 -6.44 -1.60
N GLU A 68 8.85 -7.59 -1.04
CA GLU A 68 8.77 -7.75 0.42
C GLU A 68 10.15 -7.71 1.11
N ASP A 69 11.22 -7.95 0.34
CA ASP A 69 12.62 -7.94 0.81
C ASP A 69 13.12 -6.55 1.25
N PHE A 70 12.38 -5.48 0.99
CA PHE A 70 12.76 -4.09 1.32
C PHE A 70 11.79 -3.43 2.28
N SER A 71 11.29 -4.24 3.24
CA SER A 71 10.35 -3.80 4.25
C SER A 71 11.03 -3.50 5.60
N TYR A 72 10.28 -2.86 6.51
CA TYR A 72 10.75 -2.66 7.88
C TYR A 72 11.09 -3.98 8.59
N GLY A 73 10.43 -5.09 8.23
CA GLY A 73 10.73 -6.42 8.74
C GLY A 73 12.15 -6.88 8.40
N ASN A 74 12.64 -6.51 7.21
CA ASN A 74 14.02 -6.81 6.81
C ASN A 74 15.04 -5.91 7.52
N ILE A 75 14.67 -4.67 7.89
CA ILE A 75 15.50 -3.85 8.79
C ILE A 75 15.71 -4.56 10.13
N LEU A 76 14.65 -5.12 10.70
CA LEU A 76 14.71 -5.83 11.99
C LEU A 76 15.52 -7.14 11.92
N SER A 77 15.45 -7.86 10.81
CA SER A 77 16.09 -9.17 10.66
C SER A 77 17.51 -9.12 10.12
N GLU A 78 17.82 -8.19 9.21
CA GLU A 78 19.09 -8.15 8.47
C GLU A 78 19.88 -6.86 8.69
N GLY A 79 19.21 -5.80 9.16
CA GLY A 79 19.80 -4.48 9.36
C GLY A 79 19.83 -3.59 8.11
N SER A 80 19.88 -2.27 8.36
CA SER A 80 19.77 -1.24 7.30
C SER A 80 20.82 -1.35 6.20
N ALA A 81 22.07 -1.74 6.55
CA ALA A 81 23.16 -1.81 5.58
C ALA A 81 22.95 -2.91 4.51
N GLU A 82 22.43 -4.07 4.94
CA GLU A 82 22.18 -5.16 4.01
C GLU A 82 20.96 -4.88 3.13
N VAL A 83 19.89 -4.35 3.72
CA VAL A 83 18.70 -3.92 2.95
C VAL A 83 19.07 -2.83 1.94
N GLU A 84 19.89 -1.84 2.32
CA GLU A 84 20.38 -0.81 1.41
C GLU A 84 21.16 -1.40 0.23
N ARG A 85 22.06 -2.34 0.49
CA ARG A 85 22.85 -3.00 -0.54
C ARG A 85 21.95 -3.71 -1.57
N LYS A 86 21.01 -4.53 -1.08
CA LYS A 86 20.05 -5.26 -1.92
C LYS A 86 19.16 -4.31 -2.73
N LEU A 87 18.61 -3.27 -2.08
CA LEU A 87 17.76 -2.30 -2.75
C LEU A 87 18.52 -1.55 -3.87
N ARG A 88 19.79 -1.22 -3.68
CA ARG A 88 20.63 -0.61 -4.73
C ARG A 88 20.76 -1.52 -5.95
N GLU A 89 21.00 -2.81 -5.74
CA GLU A 89 21.14 -3.78 -6.82
C GLU A 89 19.85 -3.89 -7.65
N VAL A 90 18.71 -3.91 -6.99
CA VAL A 90 17.40 -3.97 -7.66
C VAL A 90 17.03 -2.66 -8.33
N TYR A 91 17.33 -1.53 -7.69
CA TYR A 91 16.96 -0.22 -8.21
C TYR A 91 17.79 0.20 -9.45
N GLU A 92 19.06 -0.17 -9.52
CA GLU A 92 19.95 0.31 -10.59
C GLU A 92 19.41 0.04 -12.02
N PRO A 93 18.89 -1.15 -12.37
CA PRO A 93 18.30 -1.38 -13.70
C PRO A 93 16.94 -0.68 -13.92
N LEU A 94 16.25 -0.23 -12.86
CA LEU A 94 14.94 0.42 -12.92
C LEU A 94 15.02 1.95 -12.82
N LYS A 95 16.22 2.46 -12.57
CA LYS A 95 16.47 3.86 -12.24
C LYS A 95 15.99 4.82 -13.32
N GLY A 96 15.22 5.82 -12.87
CA GLY A 96 14.72 6.88 -13.76
C GLY A 96 13.50 6.47 -14.60
N HIS A 97 12.95 5.26 -14.40
CA HIS A 97 11.75 4.88 -15.12
C HIS A 97 10.55 5.71 -14.65
N PRO A 98 9.81 6.42 -15.55
CA PRO A 98 8.81 7.39 -15.16
C PRO A 98 7.56 6.75 -14.52
N ALA A 99 7.29 5.48 -14.82
CA ALA A 99 6.18 4.74 -14.23
C ALA A 99 6.51 4.10 -12.88
N LEU A 100 7.76 4.13 -12.41
CA LEU A 100 8.09 3.63 -11.08
C LEU A 100 7.71 4.68 -10.04
N PHE A 101 6.70 4.37 -9.20
CA PHE A 101 6.25 5.23 -8.11
C PHE A 101 7.20 5.12 -6.90
N GLY A 102 7.54 3.91 -6.53
CA GLY A 102 8.37 3.57 -5.39
C GLY A 102 8.40 2.08 -5.13
N PHE A 103 8.93 1.71 -3.98
CA PHE A 103 8.98 0.32 -3.53
C PHE A 103 8.09 0.11 -2.32
N PHE A 104 7.60 -1.10 -2.17
CA PHE A 104 6.92 -1.56 -0.97
C PHE A 104 7.89 -1.52 0.22
N ALA A 105 7.47 -0.89 1.31
CA ALA A 105 8.28 -0.68 2.51
C ALA A 105 7.74 -1.44 3.74
N GLY A 106 6.57 -2.07 3.61
CA GLY A 106 6.02 -2.90 4.67
C GLY A 106 4.51 -2.84 4.81
N ASP A 107 4.02 -3.70 5.69
CA ASP A 107 2.61 -3.88 6.01
C ASP A 107 2.42 -3.98 7.53
N GLU A 108 1.47 -3.24 8.07
CA GLU A 108 0.98 -3.25 9.45
C GLU A 108 2.07 -3.19 10.55
N PRO A 109 2.97 -2.19 10.57
CA PRO A 109 3.86 -1.99 11.71
C PRO A 109 3.06 -1.64 12.96
N SER A 110 2.93 -2.59 13.90
CA SER A 110 2.02 -2.50 15.05
C SER A 110 2.72 -2.42 16.40
N THR A 111 4.06 -2.43 16.42
CA THR A 111 4.86 -2.27 17.66
C THR A 111 5.78 -1.06 17.54
N LYS A 112 6.26 -0.57 18.67
CA LYS A 112 7.24 0.53 18.72
C LYS A 112 8.46 0.21 17.87
N GLU A 113 9.01 -1.00 17.99
CA GLU A 113 10.20 -1.44 17.24
C GLU A 113 9.92 -1.46 15.74
N ALA A 114 8.72 -1.91 15.31
CA ALA A 114 8.30 -1.91 13.92
C ALA A 114 8.14 -0.48 13.37
N LEU A 115 7.60 0.45 14.16
CA LEU A 115 7.47 1.86 13.78
C LEU A 115 8.84 2.57 13.72
N GLU A 116 9.77 2.27 14.60
CA GLU A 116 11.14 2.76 14.51
C GLU A 116 11.84 2.19 13.26
N ALA A 117 11.67 0.89 12.98
CA ALA A 117 12.20 0.26 11.77
C ALA A 117 11.53 0.80 10.48
N THR A 118 10.28 1.26 10.56
CA THR A 118 9.60 1.97 9.45
C THR A 118 10.32 3.27 9.11
N VAL A 119 10.73 4.05 10.08
CA VAL A 119 11.52 5.27 9.83
C VAL A 119 12.88 4.91 9.20
N GLU A 120 13.52 3.86 9.68
CA GLU A 120 14.81 3.41 9.12
C GLU A 120 14.69 2.89 7.70
N ILE A 121 13.66 2.11 7.36
CA ILE A 121 13.47 1.66 5.98
C ILE A 121 13.16 2.84 5.03
N TYR A 122 12.42 3.84 5.48
CA TYR A 122 12.21 5.06 4.72
C TYR A 122 13.53 5.81 4.45
N LYS A 123 14.43 5.92 5.43
CA LYS A 123 15.76 6.49 5.24
C LYS A 123 16.57 5.72 4.20
N VAL A 124 16.51 4.39 4.25
CA VAL A 124 17.18 3.52 3.26
C VAL A 124 16.62 3.77 1.86
N HIS A 125 15.29 3.76 1.69
CA HIS A 125 14.67 4.02 0.40
C HIS A 125 15.05 5.42 -0.14
N LYS A 126 14.94 6.45 0.68
CA LYS A 126 15.28 7.84 0.28
C LYS A 126 16.77 8.04 0.00
N LYS A 127 17.63 7.28 0.63
CA LYS A 127 19.09 7.30 0.34
C LYS A 127 19.40 6.63 -0.98
N VAL A 128 18.69 5.57 -1.36
CA VAL A 128 18.91 4.80 -2.60
C VAL A 128 18.21 5.46 -3.79
N ALA A 129 16.96 5.83 -3.62
CA ALA A 129 16.07 6.35 -4.65
C ALA A 129 15.33 7.61 -4.14
N PRO A 130 16.03 8.76 -3.99
CA PRO A 130 15.49 9.96 -3.34
C PRO A 130 14.26 10.54 -4.03
N GLU A 131 14.09 10.31 -5.33
CA GLU A 131 12.97 10.77 -6.14
C GLU A 131 11.71 9.91 -6.00
N LEU A 132 11.85 8.68 -5.49
CA LEU A 132 10.72 7.75 -5.33
C LEU A 132 10.05 7.90 -3.97
N THR A 133 8.79 7.47 -3.91
CA THR A 133 7.99 7.46 -2.68
C THR A 133 7.84 6.02 -2.17
N PRO A 134 8.44 5.64 -1.04
CA PRO A 134 8.22 4.32 -0.44
C PRO A 134 6.76 4.18 0.00
N TYR A 135 6.18 3.01 -0.22
CA TYR A 135 4.81 2.68 0.14
C TYR A 135 4.78 1.76 1.37
N ILE A 136 4.03 2.16 2.37
CA ILE A 136 3.69 1.32 3.52
C ILE A 136 2.20 1.36 3.79
N ASN A 137 1.65 0.26 4.27
CA ASN A 137 0.30 0.18 4.80
C ASN A 137 0.35 0.14 6.33
N MET A 138 -0.36 1.05 6.99
CA MET A 138 -0.48 1.13 8.44
C MET A 138 -1.66 0.28 8.90
N PHE A 139 -1.54 -0.40 10.03
CA PHE A 139 -2.61 -1.22 10.57
C PHE A 139 -3.80 -0.40 11.11
N GLY A 140 -4.99 -1.02 11.13
CA GLY A 140 -6.24 -0.34 11.39
C GLY A 140 -6.32 0.42 12.72
N ASP A 141 -5.66 -0.09 13.76
CA ASP A 141 -5.68 0.52 15.11
C ASP A 141 -4.62 1.60 15.33
N MET A 142 -3.81 1.96 14.31
CA MET A 142 -2.82 3.02 14.44
C MET A 142 -3.37 4.34 15.02
N PRO A 143 -4.60 4.79 14.66
CA PRO A 143 -5.18 6.00 15.25
C PRO A 143 -5.36 5.97 16.77
N TYR A 144 -5.31 4.80 17.38
CA TYR A 144 -5.54 4.56 18.81
C TYR A 144 -4.27 4.17 19.57
N MET A 145 -3.11 4.14 18.91
CA MET A 145 -1.83 3.86 19.56
C MET A 145 -1.54 4.88 20.66
N SER A 146 -0.97 4.37 21.75
CA SER A 146 -0.54 5.21 22.86
C SER A 146 0.72 6.01 22.49
N PRO A 147 1.00 7.12 23.19
CA PRO A 147 2.28 7.81 23.02
C PRO A 147 3.51 6.93 23.29
N GLU A 148 3.39 5.93 24.16
CA GLU A 148 4.48 4.98 24.45
C GLU A 148 4.82 4.15 23.21
N ASP A 149 3.79 3.63 22.51
CA ASP A 149 3.96 2.89 21.26
C ASP A 149 4.57 3.77 20.15
N LEU A 150 4.24 5.06 20.14
CA LEU A 150 4.74 6.06 19.21
C LEU A 150 6.08 6.70 19.65
N GLY A 151 6.80 6.05 20.55
CA GLY A 151 8.12 6.52 21.02
C GLY A 151 8.06 7.82 21.82
N GLY A 152 7.00 8.01 22.60
CA GLY A 152 6.78 9.20 23.43
C GLY A 152 6.10 10.36 22.70
N ARG A 153 5.54 10.13 21.51
CA ARG A 153 4.92 11.14 20.64
C ARG A 153 3.40 10.98 20.57
N THR A 154 2.68 12.04 20.36
CA THR A 154 1.31 11.97 19.83
C THR A 154 1.34 11.51 18.37
N LEU A 155 0.20 11.09 17.82
CA LEU A 155 0.11 10.69 16.42
C LEU A 155 0.49 11.83 15.45
N GLU A 156 0.09 13.07 15.73
CA GLU A 156 0.49 14.24 14.95
C GLU A 156 2.02 14.45 14.98
N GLU A 157 2.61 14.37 16.15
CA GLU A 157 4.06 14.51 16.32
C GLU A 157 4.82 13.34 15.68
N TRP A 158 4.23 12.13 15.62
CA TRP A 158 4.82 11.00 14.93
C TRP A 158 4.85 11.23 13.41
N PHE A 159 3.76 11.69 12.79
CA PHE A 159 3.75 12.04 11.38
C PHE A 159 4.79 13.13 11.05
N LYS A 160 4.85 14.15 11.89
CA LYS A 160 5.84 15.20 11.73
C LYS A 160 7.27 14.67 11.85
N TYR A 161 7.52 13.80 12.82
CA TYR A 161 8.81 13.15 13.00
C TYR A 161 9.22 12.32 11.76
N VAL A 162 8.29 11.55 11.17
CA VAL A 162 8.56 10.81 9.93
C VAL A 162 8.98 11.76 8.81
N ILE A 163 8.26 12.86 8.62
CA ILE A 163 8.60 13.85 7.59
C ILE A 163 9.98 14.48 7.85
N ASP A 164 10.22 14.92 9.09
CA ASP A 164 11.47 15.60 9.45
C ASP A 164 12.69 14.68 9.27
N GLU A 165 12.56 13.39 9.59
CA GLU A 165 13.65 12.41 9.50
C GLU A 165 13.89 11.85 8.10
N THR A 166 12.85 11.79 7.27
CA THR A 166 12.91 10.99 6.03
C THR A 166 12.47 11.75 4.76
N GLY A 167 11.73 12.85 4.93
CA GLY A 167 11.05 13.53 3.83
C GLY A 167 9.84 12.78 3.28
N VAL A 168 9.47 11.63 3.85
CA VAL A 168 8.27 10.88 3.44
C VAL A 168 7.05 11.47 4.13
N SER A 169 6.02 11.80 3.35
CA SER A 169 4.78 12.41 3.83
C SER A 169 3.53 11.66 3.37
N PHE A 170 3.62 10.33 3.32
CA PHE A 170 2.56 9.50 2.78
C PHE A 170 2.57 8.08 3.39
N ALA A 171 1.38 7.53 3.64
CA ALA A 171 1.14 6.11 3.92
C ALA A 171 -0.31 5.73 3.57
N SER A 172 -0.59 4.44 3.41
CA SER A 172 -1.97 3.95 3.47
C SER A 172 -2.32 3.47 4.88
N GLN A 173 -3.62 3.35 5.15
CA GLN A 173 -4.20 2.98 6.43
C GLN A 173 -5.34 2.00 6.22
N ASP A 174 -5.35 0.87 6.91
CA ASP A 174 -6.45 -0.09 6.88
C ASP A 174 -7.75 0.52 7.44
N LEU A 175 -8.80 0.41 6.62
CA LEU A 175 -10.14 0.90 6.91
C LEU A 175 -11.16 -0.13 6.41
N TYR A 176 -11.43 -1.15 7.23
CA TYR A 176 -12.23 -2.30 6.85
C TYR A 176 -13.63 -2.23 7.47
N SER A 177 -14.56 -1.58 6.75
CA SER A 177 -15.92 -1.31 7.22
C SER A 177 -16.88 -2.50 7.19
N ASN A 178 -16.61 -3.49 6.34
CA ASN A 178 -17.58 -4.56 6.02
C ASN A 178 -17.57 -5.71 7.03
N THR A 179 -17.63 -5.39 8.31
CA THR A 179 -17.67 -6.41 9.36
C THR A 179 -19.00 -7.18 9.40
N ILE A 180 -18.95 -8.47 9.73
CA ILE A 180 -20.15 -9.34 9.86
C ILE A 180 -21.14 -8.80 10.91
N ASN A 181 -20.66 -8.10 11.93
CA ASN A 181 -21.48 -7.51 12.98
C ASN A 181 -21.96 -6.07 12.69
N GLU A 182 -21.75 -5.56 11.49
CA GLU A 182 -22.25 -4.27 10.97
C GLU A 182 -21.78 -3.01 11.74
N VAL A 183 -20.75 -3.09 12.58
CA VAL A 183 -20.21 -1.92 13.30
C VAL A 183 -19.03 -1.26 12.61
N GLY A 184 -18.52 -1.86 11.52
CA GLY A 184 -17.29 -1.43 10.86
C GLY A 184 -17.36 -0.01 10.33
N ALA A 185 -18.45 0.39 9.64
CA ALA A 185 -18.58 1.75 9.09
C ALA A 185 -18.47 2.85 10.17
N ALA A 186 -19.04 2.63 11.36
CA ALA A 186 -18.91 3.57 12.48
C ALA A 186 -17.46 3.63 13.01
N ASN A 187 -16.76 2.50 13.01
CA ASN A 187 -15.36 2.44 13.41
C ASN A 187 -14.46 3.16 12.39
N ASP A 188 -14.70 2.98 11.10
CA ASP A 188 -13.95 3.67 10.06
C ASP A 188 -14.12 5.20 10.14
N ILE A 189 -15.36 5.70 10.30
CA ILE A 189 -15.59 7.13 10.49
C ILE A 189 -14.83 7.65 11.73
N ARG A 190 -14.82 6.86 12.82
CA ARG A 190 -14.08 7.23 14.03
C ARG A 190 -12.56 7.23 13.77
N SER A 191 -12.03 6.24 13.07
CA SER A 191 -10.61 6.16 12.68
C SER A 191 -10.24 7.33 11.78
N LEU A 192 -11.02 7.59 10.72
CA LEU A 192 -10.81 8.72 9.80
C LEU A 192 -10.82 10.06 10.52
N SER A 193 -11.80 10.31 11.40
CA SER A 193 -11.90 11.55 12.18
C SER A 193 -10.75 11.71 13.19
N ASN A 194 -10.06 10.64 13.54
CA ASN A 194 -8.91 10.68 14.42
C ASN A 194 -7.59 10.87 13.67
N ILE A 195 -7.37 10.13 12.56
CA ILE A 195 -6.08 10.12 11.87
C ILE A 195 -5.94 11.26 10.86
N VAL A 196 -6.96 11.51 10.03
CA VAL A 196 -6.83 12.43 8.88
C VAL A 196 -6.54 13.87 9.31
N PRO A 197 -7.25 14.47 10.30
CA PRO A 197 -6.93 15.84 10.72
C PRO A 197 -5.53 16.00 11.31
N LYS A 198 -5.00 14.96 11.98
CA LYS A 198 -3.65 14.97 12.54
C LYS A 198 -2.58 14.83 11.46
N ALA A 199 -2.81 13.95 10.50
CA ALA A 199 -1.95 13.79 9.34
C ALA A 199 -1.92 15.08 8.50
N GLU A 200 -3.08 15.65 8.16
CA GLU A 200 -3.18 16.90 7.40
C GLU A 200 -2.45 18.06 8.10
N LYS A 201 -2.62 18.20 9.42
CA LYS A 201 -1.93 19.23 10.20
C LYS A 201 -0.41 19.05 10.21
N ALA A 202 0.07 17.81 10.15
CA ALA A 202 1.49 17.49 10.00
C ALA A 202 2.01 17.66 8.57
N GLY A 203 1.13 17.75 7.56
CA GLY A 203 1.50 17.75 6.15
C GLY A 203 1.71 16.34 5.59
N PHE A 204 1.00 15.34 6.15
CA PHE A 204 1.12 13.94 5.78
C PHE A 204 -0.17 13.46 5.09
N ASP A 205 -0.03 12.78 3.94
CA ASP A 205 -1.16 12.25 3.18
C ASP A 205 -1.50 10.82 3.61
N ILE A 206 -2.79 10.55 3.78
CA ILE A 206 -3.32 9.21 4.06
C ILE A 206 -4.10 8.70 2.84
N TRP A 207 -3.80 7.47 2.42
CA TRP A 207 -4.66 6.71 1.52
C TRP A 207 -5.47 5.70 2.33
N ALA A 208 -6.74 5.53 1.99
CA ALA A 208 -7.59 4.52 2.59
C ALA A 208 -7.32 3.16 1.96
N ASN A 209 -6.93 2.16 2.75
CA ASN A 209 -6.88 0.78 2.30
C ASN A 209 -8.19 0.11 2.69
N THR A 210 -8.99 -0.28 1.71
CA THR A 210 -10.38 -0.72 1.87
C THR A 210 -10.60 -2.10 1.25
N LEU A 211 -11.71 -2.74 1.58
CA LEU A 211 -11.97 -4.13 1.18
C LEU A 211 -12.66 -4.24 -0.16
N SER A 212 -12.17 -5.14 -1.02
CA SER A 212 -12.85 -5.64 -2.21
C SER A 212 -13.13 -7.15 -2.15
N SER A 213 -12.81 -7.81 -1.04
CA SER A 213 -12.99 -9.25 -0.84
C SER A 213 -13.47 -9.56 0.56
N ALA A 214 -14.08 -10.73 0.77
CA ALA A 214 -14.37 -11.25 2.09
C ALA A 214 -13.16 -11.95 2.71
N HIS A 215 -12.95 -11.78 4.01
CA HIS A 215 -11.97 -12.57 4.77
C HIS A 215 -12.21 -12.45 6.28
N TYR A 216 -11.94 -13.50 7.05
CA TYR A 216 -12.12 -13.55 8.51
C TYR A 216 -13.50 -13.04 8.95
N ALA A 217 -13.54 -11.94 9.67
CA ALA A 217 -14.74 -11.29 10.19
C ALA A 217 -15.33 -10.25 9.22
N TYR A 218 -14.80 -10.16 8.01
CA TYR A 218 -15.25 -9.23 6.98
C TYR A 218 -16.01 -9.98 5.89
N ARG A 219 -17.13 -9.41 5.46
CA ARG A 219 -17.92 -9.90 4.32
C ARG A 219 -17.54 -9.14 3.04
N ALA A 220 -17.88 -9.73 1.91
CA ALA A 220 -17.74 -9.04 0.62
C ALA A 220 -18.56 -7.75 0.61
N PRO A 221 -18.03 -6.64 0.07
CA PRO A 221 -18.78 -5.41 -0.10
C PRO A 221 -19.82 -5.54 -1.23
N ASP A 222 -20.98 -4.92 -1.06
CA ASP A 222 -21.91 -4.67 -2.16
C ASP A 222 -21.57 -3.37 -2.92
N TYR A 223 -22.31 -3.08 -3.99
CA TYR A 223 -22.10 -1.89 -4.80
C TYR A 223 -22.15 -0.57 -4.00
N HIS A 224 -23.08 -0.46 -3.03
CA HIS A 224 -23.21 0.76 -2.22
C HIS A 224 -22.03 0.90 -1.25
N GLU A 225 -21.53 -0.20 -0.75
CA GLU A 225 -20.38 -0.24 0.14
C GLU A 225 -19.09 0.05 -0.61
N ILE A 226 -18.93 -0.40 -1.85
CA ILE A 226 -17.83 0.02 -2.71
C ILE A 226 -17.85 1.54 -2.90
N LEU A 227 -19.01 2.13 -3.25
CA LEU A 227 -19.13 3.58 -3.36
C LEU A 227 -18.84 4.30 -2.04
N TRP A 228 -19.29 3.76 -0.93
CA TRP A 228 -19.03 4.29 0.41
C TRP A 228 -17.52 4.30 0.72
N GLN A 229 -16.84 3.18 0.46
CA GLN A 229 -15.40 3.02 0.67
C GLN A 229 -14.54 3.96 -0.21
N ILE A 230 -15.06 4.46 -1.31
CA ILE A 230 -14.40 5.48 -2.13
C ILE A 230 -14.74 6.89 -1.62
N THR A 231 -16.03 7.16 -1.41
CA THR A 231 -16.52 8.53 -1.24
C THR A 231 -16.31 9.06 0.17
N VAL A 232 -16.50 8.24 1.20
CA VAL A 232 -16.40 8.68 2.59
C VAL A 232 -14.93 8.97 2.99
N PRO A 233 -13.95 8.10 2.73
CA PRO A 233 -12.56 8.44 3.00
C PRO A 233 -12.10 9.69 2.24
N ALA A 234 -12.47 9.83 0.96
CA ALA A 234 -12.14 11.02 0.18
C ALA A 234 -12.78 12.28 0.77
N ALA A 235 -14.05 12.22 1.19
CA ALA A 235 -14.73 13.33 1.85
C ALA A 235 -14.11 13.68 3.20
N CYS A 236 -13.54 12.71 3.91
CA CYS A 236 -12.81 12.93 5.17
C CYS A 236 -11.39 13.48 4.96
N GLY A 237 -10.89 13.54 3.71
CA GLY A 237 -9.58 14.11 3.39
C GLY A 237 -8.51 13.10 3.00
N CYS A 238 -8.83 11.81 2.88
CA CYS A 238 -7.89 10.84 2.29
C CYS A 238 -7.54 11.23 0.87
N ARG A 239 -6.28 11.01 0.48
CA ARG A 239 -5.70 11.45 -0.80
C ARG A 239 -5.54 10.33 -1.82
N GLY A 240 -6.04 9.13 -1.53
CA GLY A 240 -6.04 7.97 -2.41
C GLY A 240 -6.80 6.80 -1.80
N ASN A 241 -6.99 5.75 -2.58
CA ASN A 241 -7.64 4.51 -2.16
C ASN A 241 -6.83 3.30 -2.62
N VAL A 242 -6.77 2.28 -1.79
CA VAL A 242 -6.15 0.99 -2.08
C VAL A 242 -7.19 -0.09 -1.87
N TRP A 243 -7.29 -1.03 -2.80
CA TRP A 243 -8.21 -2.16 -2.68
C TRP A 243 -7.51 -3.40 -2.16
N PHE A 244 -7.94 -3.91 -1.03
CA PHE A 244 -7.52 -5.19 -0.46
C PHE A 244 -8.68 -6.18 -0.59
N ARG A 245 -8.54 -7.22 -1.37
CA ARG A 245 -7.53 -7.49 -2.38
C ARG A 245 -8.23 -7.84 -3.69
N PHE A 246 -7.50 -7.75 -4.80
CA PHE A 246 -8.12 -7.75 -6.12
C PHE A 246 -8.23 -9.17 -6.73
N TYR A 247 -7.26 -10.04 -6.47
CA TYR A 247 -7.22 -11.39 -7.03
C TYR A 247 -7.44 -12.46 -5.98
N ASP A 248 -8.15 -13.53 -6.37
CA ASP A 248 -8.15 -14.75 -5.59
C ASP A 248 -6.74 -15.34 -5.51
N ARG A 249 -6.48 -15.96 -4.40
CA ARG A 249 -5.30 -16.76 -4.19
C ARG A 249 -5.76 -18.09 -3.64
N SER A 250 -5.55 -19.15 -4.37
CA SER A 250 -5.92 -20.52 -4.02
C SER A 250 -5.32 -21.06 -2.71
N ILE A 251 -4.67 -20.19 -1.94
CA ILE A 251 -4.02 -20.47 -0.66
C ILE A 251 -4.78 -19.75 0.44
N GLY A 252 -5.72 -20.43 1.05
CA GLY A 252 -6.45 -19.96 2.23
C GLY A 252 -7.94 -19.84 1.98
N ILE A 253 -8.68 -20.71 2.63
CA ILE A 253 -10.15 -20.74 2.63
C ILE A 253 -10.78 -19.53 3.33
N GLU A 254 -9.95 -18.64 3.90
CA GLU A 254 -10.38 -17.47 4.67
C GLU A 254 -10.76 -16.31 3.78
N TYR A 255 -10.39 -16.36 2.49
CA TYR A 255 -10.62 -15.31 1.52
C TYR A 255 -11.55 -15.79 0.42
N ASP A 256 -12.59 -15.04 0.08
CA ASP A 256 -13.50 -15.31 -1.03
C ASP A 256 -14.08 -14.01 -1.62
N SER A 257 -14.94 -14.16 -2.65
CA SER A 257 -15.66 -13.03 -3.26
C SER A 257 -14.76 -11.90 -3.77
N TYR A 258 -13.79 -12.24 -4.60
CA TYR A 258 -12.85 -11.29 -5.19
C TYR A 258 -13.41 -10.64 -6.46
N PRO A 259 -12.93 -9.44 -6.84
CA PRO A 259 -13.22 -8.85 -8.15
C PRO A 259 -12.75 -9.70 -9.34
N ILE A 260 -11.66 -10.44 -9.16
CA ILE A 260 -11.12 -11.38 -10.15
C ILE A 260 -10.98 -12.76 -9.49
N ASP A 261 -11.56 -13.79 -10.11
CA ASP A 261 -11.51 -15.17 -9.61
C ASP A 261 -10.15 -15.86 -9.89
N GLU A 262 -10.02 -17.09 -9.42
CA GLU A 262 -8.81 -17.91 -9.59
C GLU A 262 -8.51 -18.29 -11.06
N TYR A 263 -9.44 -18.04 -11.97
CA TYR A 263 -9.30 -18.24 -13.41
C TYR A 263 -9.09 -16.94 -14.18
N CYS A 264 -8.85 -15.82 -13.49
CA CYS A 264 -8.70 -14.47 -14.04
C CYS A 264 -9.95 -13.93 -14.76
N TYR A 265 -11.14 -14.37 -14.38
CA TYR A 265 -12.40 -13.79 -14.85
C TYR A 265 -12.93 -12.76 -13.87
N LYS A 266 -13.51 -11.67 -14.40
CA LYS A 266 -14.24 -10.68 -13.58
C LYS A 266 -15.44 -11.35 -12.93
N THR A 267 -15.62 -11.14 -11.63
CA THR A 267 -16.76 -11.62 -10.84
C THR A 267 -17.89 -10.59 -10.82
N GLU A 268 -18.95 -10.85 -10.04
CA GLU A 268 -20.03 -9.89 -9.80
C GLU A 268 -19.66 -8.85 -8.71
N THR A 269 -18.54 -9.04 -8.01
CA THR A 269 -17.99 -8.07 -7.05
C THR A 269 -17.23 -6.98 -7.80
#